data_24952feca1b16f9e71dc4524695b2d33
#
_entry.id   24952feca1b16f9e71dc4524695b2d33
#
_cell.length_a   1.000
_cell.length_b   1.000
_cell.length_c   1.000
_cell.angle_alpha   90.00
_cell.angle_beta   90.00
_cell.angle_gamma   90.00
#
_symmetry.space_group_name_H-M   'P 1'
#
loop_
_entity.id
_entity.type
_entity.pdbx_description
1 polymer ?
#
loop_
_entity_poly.entity_id
_entity_poly.type
_entity_poly.pdbx_seq_one_letter_code
_entity_poly.pdbx_strand_id
1 'polypeptide(L)'
;KTTILRSIAGLQKIPKGLISLKGKTLSSKEEHIDPEDRNIALSFQDNSLFPHYTIIENINFGAKRNRDVKYDFNVNELIKVLHLEGLENKYPHQVSAGEAQRVSLARSLMSNPDLLLLDEPFSNIDQSLKVELQQNIKKILKENKITTIIVTHDSYEAFYMADYCGILLSQTMKQF
;
A
#
# COMPACT_ATOMS: atom_id res chain seq x y z
N LYS A 1 12.15 7.20 -6.04
CA LYS A 1 10.81 6.62 -6.17
C LYS A 1 10.05 6.76 -4.84
N THR A 2 10.55 6.24 -3.74
CA THR A 2 9.97 6.34 -2.38
C THR A 2 9.64 7.79 -1.98
N THR A 3 10.47 8.76 -2.36
CA THR A 3 10.23 10.20 -2.11
C THR A 3 8.90 10.67 -2.70
N ILE A 4 8.54 10.21 -3.90
CA ILE A 4 7.27 10.57 -4.55
C ILE A 4 6.11 10.02 -3.72
N LEU A 5 6.16 8.75 -3.30
CA LEU A 5 5.12 8.16 -2.47
C LEU A 5 5.00 8.91 -1.13
N ARG A 6 6.12 9.24 -0.49
CA ARG A 6 6.12 10.02 0.77
C ARG A 6 5.51 11.40 0.60
N SER A 7 5.78 12.07 -0.52
CA SER A 7 5.17 13.38 -0.81
C SER A 7 3.66 13.27 -1.03
N ILE A 8 3.20 12.24 -1.75
CA ILE A 8 1.77 11.98 -1.97
C ILE A 8 1.07 11.64 -0.64
N ALA A 9 1.72 10.84 0.21
CA ALA A 9 1.21 10.46 1.53
C ALA A 9 1.21 11.62 2.55
N GLY A 10 1.89 12.75 2.25
CA GLY A 10 1.99 13.90 3.17
C GLY A 10 3.14 13.82 4.17
N LEU A 11 3.99 12.81 4.07
CA LEU A 11 5.16 12.62 4.94
C LEU A 11 6.33 13.53 4.57
N GLN A 12 6.26 14.18 3.42
CA GLN A 12 7.26 15.10 2.93
C GLN A 12 6.61 16.26 2.17
N LYS A 13 6.94 17.49 2.56
CA LYS A 13 6.51 18.69 1.86
C LYS A 13 7.18 18.80 0.49
N ILE A 14 6.42 19.30 -0.49
CA ILE A 14 6.95 19.57 -1.83
C ILE A 14 7.40 21.04 -1.93
N PRO A 15 8.58 21.32 -2.50
CA PRO A 15 9.07 22.70 -2.64
C PRO A 15 8.36 23.45 -3.77
N LYS A 16 7.84 22.73 -4.79
CA LYS A 16 7.15 23.26 -5.97
C LYS A 16 6.16 22.25 -6.50
N GLY A 17 5.15 22.72 -7.23
CA GLY A 17 4.15 21.87 -7.87
C GLY A 17 2.87 21.75 -7.05
N LEU A 18 2.03 20.79 -7.45
CA LEU A 18 0.71 20.55 -6.89
C LEU A 18 0.47 19.05 -6.79
N ILE A 19 -0.04 18.59 -5.66
CA ILE A 19 -0.61 17.26 -5.48
C ILE A 19 -2.09 17.44 -5.14
N SER A 20 -2.95 16.83 -5.93
CA SER A 20 -4.39 16.81 -5.69
C SER A 20 -4.97 15.41 -5.80
N LEU A 21 -6.01 15.13 -5.04
CA LEU A 21 -6.76 13.88 -5.08
C LEU A 21 -8.26 14.22 -5.08
N LYS A 22 -9.00 13.69 -6.06
CA LYS A 22 -10.45 13.94 -6.19
C LYS A 22 -10.81 15.42 -6.20
N GLY A 23 -9.98 16.27 -6.83
CA GLY A 23 -10.19 17.72 -6.90
C GLY A 23 -9.79 18.50 -5.64
N LYS A 24 -9.41 17.82 -4.55
CA LYS A 24 -8.90 18.46 -3.33
C LYS A 24 -7.38 18.60 -3.41
N THR A 25 -6.85 19.80 -3.17
CA THR A 25 -5.41 20.02 -3.01
C THR A 25 -4.92 19.38 -1.73
N LEU A 26 -3.89 18.54 -1.84
CA LEU A 26 -3.24 17.86 -0.70
C LEU A 26 -1.91 18.52 -0.34
N SER A 27 -1.18 19.00 -1.34
CA SER A 27 0.08 19.74 -1.14
C SER A 27 0.30 20.71 -2.27
N SER A 28 0.74 21.90 -1.92
CA SER A 28 1.24 22.93 -2.83
C SER A 28 2.40 23.68 -2.15
N LYS A 29 2.85 24.78 -2.74
CA LYS A 29 3.80 25.69 -2.07
C LYS A 29 3.22 26.32 -0.80
N GLU A 30 1.90 26.53 -0.79
CA GLU A 30 1.18 27.32 0.23
C GLU A 30 0.40 26.42 1.21
N GLU A 31 -0.04 25.25 0.75
CA GLU A 31 -0.85 24.32 1.52
C GLU A 31 -0.17 22.96 1.68
N HIS A 32 -0.36 22.35 2.84
CA HIS A 32 0.06 20.99 3.11
C HIS A 32 -0.89 20.35 4.10
N ILE A 33 -1.65 19.38 3.64
CA ILE A 33 -2.51 18.55 4.49
C ILE A 33 -1.63 17.47 5.14
N ASP A 34 -1.72 17.31 6.45
CA ASP A 34 -0.98 16.31 7.18
C ASP A 34 -1.42 14.88 6.83
N PRO A 35 -0.54 13.86 6.98
CA PRO A 35 -0.82 12.48 6.57
C PRO A 35 -2.09 11.88 7.19
N GLU A 36 -2.39 12.21 8.44
CA GLU A 36 -3.57 11.74 9.16
C GLU A 36 -4.89 12.25 8.57
N ASP A 37 -4.87 13.41 7.90
CA ASP A 37 -6.03 14.03 7.26
C ASP A 37 -6.17 13.65 5.78
N ARG A 38 -5.25 12.83 5.26
CA ARG A 38 -5.32 12.24 3.92
C ARG A 38 -5.89 10.83 4.03
N ASN A 39 -6.93 10.53 3.28
CA ASN A 39 -7.40 9.15 3.19
C ASN A 39 -6.53 8.33 2.20
N ILE A 40 -5.22 8.27 2.51
CA ILE A 40 -4.20 7.60 1.74
C ILE A 40 -3.53 6.55 2.63
N ALA A 41 -3.43 5.32 2.14
CA ALA A 41 -2.63 4.28 2.79
C ALA A 41 -1.28 4.15 2.09
N LEU A 42 -0.23 3.97 2.86
CA LEU A 42 1.12 3.71 2.37
C LEU A 42 1.67 2.45 3.03
N SER A 43 2.01 1.45 2.20
CA SER A 43 2.80 0.29 2.61
C SER A 43 4.26 0.57 2.31
N PHE A 44 5.07 0.68 3.36
CA PHE A 44 6.51 0.91 3.26
C PHE A 44 7.27 -0.37 2.97
N GLN A 45 8.46 -0.24 2.40
CA GLN A 45 9.36 -1.36 2.14
C GLN A 45 9.84 -2.05 3.43
N ASP A 46 9.98 -1.32 4.53
CA ASP A 46 10.37 -1.81 5.86
C ASP A 46 9.19 -2.34 6.69
N ASN A 47 8.03 -2.51 6.08
CA ASN A 47 6.77 -3.06 6.60
C ASN A 47 6.15 -2.32 7.80
N SER A 48 6.91 -1.58 8.59
CA SER A 48 6.50 -0.72 9.72
C SER A 48 5.35 -1.28 10.58
N LEU A 49 5.42 -2.58 10.94
CA LEU A 49 4.41 -3.22 11.80
C LEU A 49 4.58 -2.75 13.26
N PHE A 50 3.47 -2.69 13.98
CA PHE A 50 3.49 -2.38 15.41
C PHE A 50 4.03 -3.59 16.19
N PRO A 51 5.20 -3.50 16.83
CA PRO A 51 5.88 -4.67 17.41
C PRO A 51 5.15 -5.25 18.63
N HIS A 52 4.31 -4.45 19.27
CA HIS A 52 3.53 -4.83 20.46
C HIS A 52 2.12 -5.34 20.12
N TYR A 53 1.75 -5.39 18.84
CA TYR A 53 0.51 -5.96 18.36
C TYR A 53 0.78 -7.30 17.68
N THR A 54 -0.16 -8.22 17.83
CA THR A 54 -0.19 -9.46 17.04
C THR A 54 -0.46 -9.15 15.56
N ILE A 55 -0.32 -10.15 14.71
CA ILE A 55 -0.59 -10.00 13.26
C ILE A 55 -2.04 -9.59 13.02
N ILE A 56 -3.00 -10.25 13.67
CA ILE A 56 -4.41 -9.89 13.50
C ILE A 56 -4.72 -8.47 14.03
N GLU A 57 -4.09 -8.04 15.12
CA GLU A 57 -4.24 -6.69 15.65
C GLU A 57 -3.62 -5.64 14.72
N ASN A 58 -2.47 -5.95 14.10
CA ASN A 58 -1.86 -5.10 13.08
C ASN A 58 -2.80 -4.91 11.88
N ILE A 59 -3.40 -5.99 11.36
CA ILE A 59 -4.33 -5.93 10.24
C ILE A 59 -5.56 -5.10 10.62
N ASN A 60 -6.18 -5.40 11.77
CA ASN A 60 -7.38 -4.72 12.25
C ASN A 60 -7.14 -3.25 12.60
N PHE A 61 -5.89 -2.86 12.89
CA PHE A 61 -5.56 -1.45 13.12
C PHE A 61 -5.89 -0.57 11.91
N GLY A 62 -5.74 -1.11 10.69
CA GLY A 62 -6.17 -0.43 9.47
C GLY A 62 -7.64 -0.03 9.49
N ALA A 63 -8.52 -0.93 9.94
CA ALA A 63 -9.96 -0.70 9.97
C ALA A 63 -10.40 0.41 10.96
N LYS A 64 -9.62 0.65 12.02
CA LYS A 64 -9.96 1.66 13.05
C LYS A 64 -9.90 3.10 12.54
N ARG A 65 -9.20 3.34 11.43
CA ARG A 65 -8.93 4.69 10.92
C ARG A 65 -10.11 5.29 10.15
N ASN A 66 -10.92 4.47 9.51
CA ASN A 66 -11.94 4.96 8.57
C ASN A 66 -13.36 4.78 9.11
N ARG A 67 -14.10 5.91 9.21
CA ARG A 67 -15.51 5.92 9.63
C ARG A 67 -16.47 5.65 8.47
N ASP A 68 -16.04 5.95 7.23
CA ASP A 68 -16.83 5.74 6.02
C ASP A 68 -16.33 4.48 5.31
N VAL A 69 -16.93 3.33 5.62
CA VAL A 69 -16.59 2.05 5.00
C VAL A 69 -17.01 2.05 3.54
N LYS A 70 -16.03 2.12 2.62
CA LYS A 70 -16.26 2.04 1.17
C LYS A 70 -16.22 0.62 0.64
N TYR A 71 -15.38 -0.22 1.26
CA TYR A 71 -15.16 -1.61 0.90
C TYR A 71 -15.38 -2.47 2.12
N ASP A 72 -16.16 -3.51 1.98
CA ASP A 72 -16.43 -4.47 3.07
C ASP A 72 -15.38 -5.59 3.03
N PHE A 73 -14.14 -5.25 3.43
CA PHE A 73 -13.09 -6.25 3.53
C PHE A 73 -13.31 -7.14 4.75
N ASN A 74 -13.53 -8.42 4.49
CA ASN A 74 -13.50 -9.43 5.54
C ASN A 74 -12.02 -9.76 5.86
N VAL A 75 -11.61 -9.52 7.10
CA VAL A 75 -10.25 -9.78 7.56
C VAL A 75 -9.83 -11.24 7.36
N ASN A 76 -10.74 -12.20 7.56
CA ASN A 76 -10.46 -13.62 7.35
C ASN A 76 -10.21 -13.96 5.88
N GLU A 77 -10.92 -13.28 4.97
CA GLU A 77 -10.70 -13.42 3.54
C GLU A 77 -9.32 -12.87 3.14
N LEU A 78 -8.94 -11.70 3.66
CA LEU A 78 -7.60 -11.14 3.41
C LEU A 78 -6.49 -12.03 3.98
N ILE A 79 -6.67 -12.60 5.17
CA ILE A 79 -5.75 -13.57 5.76
C ILE A 79 -5.54 -14.75 4.82
N LYS A 80 -6.60 -15.33 4.29
CA LYS A 80 -6.54 -16.47 3.36
C LYS A 80 -5.86 -16.07 2.04
N VAL A 81 -6.32 -14.99 1.42
CA VAL A 81 -5.81 -14.52 0.11
C VAL A 81 -4.33 -14.14 0.16
N LEU A 82 -3.85 -13.66 1.31
CA LEU A 82 -2.47 -13.28 1.54
C LEU A 82 -1.62 -14.39 2.18
N HIS A 83 -2.16 -15.60 2.32
CA HIS A 83 -1.47 -16.75 2.95
C HIS A 83 -0.88 -16.39 4.33
N LEU A 84 -1.71 -15.86 5.21
CA LEU A 84 -1.36 -15.47 6.57
C LEU A 84 -2.01 -16.39 7.63
N GLU A 85 -2.66 -17.47 7.19
CA GLU A 85 -3.34 -18.45 8.06
C GLU A 85 -2.35 -19.06 9.05
N GLY A 86 -2.77 -19.15 10.30
CA GLY A 86 -1.95 -19.65 11.40
C GLY A 86 -0.91 -18.67 11.96
N LEU A 87 -0.88 -17.43 11.44
CA LEU A 87 0.02 -16.37 11.91
C LEU A 87 -0.70 -15.35 12.81
N GLU A 88 -2.01 -15.42 12.94
CA GLU A 88 -2.89 -14.40 13.51
C GLU A 88 -2.45 -13.95 14.91
N ASN A 89 -2.05 -14.91 15.74
CA ASN A 89 -1.66 -14.69 17.13
C ASN A 89 -0.14 -14.47 17.32
N LYS A 90 0.64 -14.52 16.24
CA LYS A 90 2.07 -14.24 16.29
C LYS A 90 2.34 -12.73 16.36
N TYR A 91 3.52 -12.37 16.84
CA TYR A 91 4.03 -11.00 16.83
C TYR A 91 4.95 -10.78 15.62
N PRO A 92 5.19 -9.52 15.20
CA PRO A 92 6.04 -9.20 14.04
C PRO A 92 7.45 -9.84 14.07
N HIS A 93 8.04 -10.01 15.24
CA HIS A 93 9.36 -10.64 15.39
C HIS A 93 9.34 -12.17 15.22
N GLN A 94 8.18 -12.78 15.11
CA GLN A 94 7.97 -14.23 14.97
C GLN A 94 7.62 -14.66 13.53
N VAL A 95 7.60 -13.70 12.61
CA VAL A 95 7.26 -13.94 11.20
C VAL A 95 8.42 -13.54 10.30
N SER A 96 8.48 -14.13 9.11
CA SER A 96 9.48 -13.79 8.09
C SER A 96 9.24 -12.38 7.51
N ALA A 97 10.25 -11.83 6.83
CA ALA A 97 10.13 -10.53 6.16
C ALA A 97 9.01 -10.52 5.10
N GLY A 98 8.86 -11.62 4.35
CA GLY A 98 7.78 -11.76 3.35
C GLY A 98 6.39 -11.87 3.99
N GLU A 99 6.24 -12.58 5.13
CA GLU A 99 5.01 -12.60 5.90
C GLU A 99 4.67 -11.21 6.45
N ALA A 100 5.64 -10.52 7.05
CA ALA A 100 5.47 -9.16 7.55
C ALA A 100 5.04 -8.18 6.43
N GLN A 101 5.59 -8.35 5.23
CA GLN A 101 5.21 -7.56 4.06
C GLN A 101 3.74 -7.79 3.67
N ARG A 102 3.28 -9.05 3.65
CA ARG A 102 1.87 -9.38 3.39
C ARG A 102 0.93 -8.84 4.47
N VAL A 103 1.35 -8.85 5.73
CA VAL A 103 0.59 -8.24 6.84
C VAL A 103 0.47 -6.72 6.66
N SER A 104 1.56 -6.04 6.28
CA SER A 104 1.54 -4.60 6.00
C SER A 104 0.58 -4.26 4.85
N LEU A 105 0.55 -5.10 3.82
CA LEU A 105 -0.38 -4.95 2.69
C LEU A 105 -1.84 -5.16 3.14
N ALA A 106 -2.12 -6.21 3.93
CA ALA A 106 -3.45 -6.45 4.51
C ALA A 106 -3.93 -5.25 5.35
N ARG A 107 -3.08 -4.73 6.24
CA ARG A 107 -3.38 -3.55 7.06
C ARG A 107 -3.70 -2.32 6.20
N SER A 108 -2.95 -2.13 5.11
CA SER A 108 -3.16 -0.99 4.21
C SER A 108 -4.48 -1.09 3.46
N LEU A 109 -4.88 -2.29 3.03
CA LEU A 109 -6.20 -2.54 2.42
C LEU A 109 -7.34 -2.32 3.42
N MET A 110 -7.21 -2.85 4.65
CA MET A 110 -8.20 -2.68 5.71
C MET A 110 -8.44 -1.21 6.10
N SER A 111 -7.50 -0.31 5.84
CA SER A 111 -7.69 1.12 6.09
C SER A 111 -8.68 1.81 5.13
N ASN A 112 -9.17 1.11 4.13
CA ASN A 112 -10.21 1.58 3.21
C ASN A 112 -9.84 2.92 2.51
N PRO A 113 -8.66 3.00 1.87
CA PRO A 113 -8.10 4.26 1.40
C PRO A 113 -8.76 4.75 0.10
N ASP A 114 -8.71 6.05 -0.14
CA ASP A 114 -9.00 6.65 -1.46
C ASP A 114 -7.88 6.39 -2.46
N LEU A 115 -6.67 6.27 -1.96
CA LEU A 115 -5.47 5.98 -2.75
C LEU A 115 -4.55 5.06 -1.95
N LEU A 116 -4.17 3.93 -2.54
CA LEU A 116 -3.21 3.00 -1.98
C LEU A 116 -1.84 3.21 -2.62
N LEU A 117 -0.82 3.39 -1.80
CA LEU A 117 0.58 3.56 -2.21
C LEU A 117 1.37 2.35 -1.77
N LEU A 118 2.02 1.67 -2.71
CA LEU A 118 2.80 0.47 -2.47
C LEU A 118 4.25 0.68 -2.90
N ASP A 119 5.18 0.57 -1.95
CA ASP A 119 6.62 0.66 -2.21
C ASP A 119 7.24 -0.72 -2.19
N GLU A 120 7.58 -1.27 -3.35
CA GLU A 120 8.17 -2.59 -3.55
C GLU A 120 7.36 -3.74 -2.89
N PRO A 121 6.02 -3.84 -3.13
CA PRO A 121 5.12 -4.68 -2.32
C PRO A 121 5.38 -6.19 -2.40
N PHE A 122 6.17 -6.66 -3.37
CA PHE A 122 6.45 -8.09 -3.57
C PHE A 122 7.95 -8.42 -3.55
N SER A 123 8.81 -7.52 -3.04
CA SER A 123 10.27 -7.68 -3.07
C SER A 123 10.79 -8.82 -2.19
N ASN A 124 10.14 -9.08 -1.05
CA ASN A 124 10.55 -10.09 -0.07
C ASN A 124 9.72 -11.38 -0.16
N ILE A 125 9.03 -11.60 -1.27
CA ILE A 125 8.13 -12.74 -1.46
C ILE A 125 8.80 -13.76 -2.37
N ASP A 126 8.72 -15.05 -1.97
CA ASP A 126 9.24 -16.15 -2.77
C ASP A 126 8.59 -16.19 -4.16
N GLN A 127 9.39 -16.48 -5.19
CA GLN A 127 8.96 -16.44 -6.58
C GLN A 127 7.75 -17.36 -6.85
N SER A 128 7.68 -18.51 -6.17
CA SER A 128 6.56 -19.46 -6.30
C SER A 128 5.22 -18.89 -5.84
N LEU A 129 5.24 -18.06 -4.79
CA LEU A 129 4.05 -17.44 -4.21
C LEU A 129 3.74 -16.06 -4.84
N LYS A 130 4.76 -15.40 -5.38
CA LYS A 130 4.67 -14.01 -5.89
C LYS A 130 3.58 -13.88 -6.96
N VAL A 131 3.55 -14.81 -7.94
CA VAL A 131 2.59 -14.74 -9.05
C VAL A 131 1.16 -14.86 -8.57
N GLU A 132 0.88 -15.80 -7.68
CA GLU A 132 -0.45 -15.98 -7.11
C GLU A 132 -0.90 -14.76 -6.30
N LEU A 133 -0.02 -14.23 -5.46
CA LEU A 133 -0.32 -13.02 -4.68
C LEU A 133 -0.58 -11.79 -5.56
N GLN A 134 0.20 -11.61 -6.62
CA GLN A 134 -0.04 -10.55 -7.60
C GLN A 134 -1.41 -10.68 -8.27
N GLN A 135 -1.82 -11.90 -8.66
CA GLN A 135 -3.15 -12.17 -9.22
C GLN A 135 -4.25 -11.81 -8.22
N ASN A 136 -4.13 -12.29 -7.00
CA ASN A 136 -5.10 -12.06 -5.93
C ASN A 136 -5.24 -10.58 -5.60
N ILE A 137 -4.13 -9.88 -5.42
CA ILE A 137 -4.13 -8.44 -5.12
C ILE A 137 -4.69 -7.63 -6.29
N LYS A 138 -4.28 -7.92 -7.52
CA LYS A 138 -4.82 -7.25 -8.71
C LYS A 138 -6.34 -7.40 -8.81
N LYS A 139 -6.85 -8.60 -8.52
CA LYS A 139 -8.29 -8.89 -8.49
C LYS A 139 -8.98 -8.02 -7.43
N ILE A 140 -8.49 -8.03 -6.18
CA ILE A 140 -9.04 -7.22 -5.08
C ILE A 140 -9.07 -5.73 -5.46
N LEU A 141 -7.96 -5.19 -5.98
CA LEU A 141 -7.86 -3.78 -6.36
C LEU A 141 -8.87 -3.40 -7.45
N LYS A 142 -9.06 -4.27 -8.46
CA LYS A 142 -9.99 -4.02 -9.56
C LYS A 142 -11.46 -4.16 -9.14
N GLU A 143 -11.82 -5.20 -8.42
CA GLU A 143 -13.19 -5.43 -7.96
C GLU A 143 -13.67 -4.32 -7.04
N ASN A 144 -12.80 -3.81 -6.19
CA ASN A 144 -13.10 -2.73 -5.26
C ASN A 144 -12.79 -1.33 -5.83
N LYS A 145 -12.32 -1.23 -7.09
CA LYS A 145 -11.97 0.04 -7.76
C LYS A 145 -11.01 0.91 -6.94
N ILE A 146 -10.02 0.29 -6.30
CA ILE A 146 -9.04 0.98 -5.48
C ILE A 146 -7.98 1.61 -6.38
N THR A 147 -7.91 2.93 -6.40
CA THR A 147 -6.82 3.63 -7.08
C THR A 147 -5.50 3.31 -6.38
N THR A 148 -4.52 2.82 -7.14
CA THR A 148 -3.27 2.36 -6.57
C THR A 148 -2.07 2.87 -7.35
N ILE A 149 -1.03 3.31 -6.63
CA ILE A 149 0.29 3.59 -7.21
C ILE A 149 1.28 2.58 -6.65
N ILE A 150 1.90 1.81 -7.55
CA ILE A 150 2.92 0.82 -7.21
C ILE A 150 4.27 1.34 -7.68
N VAL A 151 5.24 1.34 -6.79
CA VAL A 151 6.65 1.56 -7.12
C VAL A 151 7.36 0.22 -7.06
N THR A 152 8.01 -0.15 -8.14
CA THR A 152 8.80 -1.38 -8.24
C THR A 152 10.04 -1.17 -9.11
N HIS A 153 11.01 -2.06 -8.98
CA HIS A 153 12.14 -2.20 -9.89
C HIS A 153 11.97 -3.39 -10.86
N ASP A 154 10.96 -4.22 -10.64
CA ASP A 154 10.62 -5.37 -11.48
C ASP A 154 9.68 -4.93 -12.60
N SER A 155 10.17 -5.00 -13.84
CA SER A 155 9.39 -4.60 -15.02
C SER A 155 8.20 -5.53 -15.29
N TYR A 156 8.33 -6.83 -15.02
CA TYR A 156 7.22 -7.78 -15.17
C TYR A 156 6.10 -7.47 -14.20
N GLU A 157 6.44 -7.17 -12.94
CA GLU A 157 5.50 -6.72 -11.93
C GLU A 157 4.77 -5.45 -12.37
N ALA A 158 5.51 -4.45 -12.84
CA ALA A 158 4.94 -3.19 -13.31
C ALA A 158 3.92 -3.42 -14.45
N PHE A 159 4.30 -4.15 -15.48
CA PHE A 159 3.41 -4.43 -16.61
C PHE A 159 2.22 -5.32 -16.25
N TYR A 160 2.42 -6.27 -15.33
CA TYR A 160 1.34 -7.15 -14.90
C TYR A 160 0.30 -6.42 -14.06
N MET A 161 0.74 -5.60 -13.10
CA MET A 161 -0.15 -4.98 -12.11
C MET A 161 -0.86 -3.72 -12.61
N ALA A 162 -0.21 -2.91 -13.43
CA ALA A 162 -0.66 -1.57 -13.75
C ALA A 162 -1.55 -1.50 -15.01
N ASP A 163 -2.44 -0.51 -15.03
CA ASP A 163 -3.15 -0.08 -16.23
C ASP A 163 -2.33 0.98 -17.00
N TYR A 164 -1.47 1.73 -16.29
CA TYR A 164 -0.53 2.72 -16.84
C TYR A 164 0.83 2.57 -16.17
N CYS A 165 1.91 2.60 -16.95
CA CYS A 165 3.26 2.52 -16.45
C CYS A 165 4.00 3.85 -16.68
N GLY A 166 4.86 4.21 -15.73
CA GLY A 166 5.76 5.34 -15.85
C GLY A 166 7.19 4.96 -15.50
N ILE A 167 8.16 5.40 -16.28
CA ILE A 167 9.57 5.20 -16.01
C ILE A 167 10.17 6.51 -15.50
N LEU A 168 10.78 6.46 -14.32
CA LEU A 168 11.52 7.59 -13.76
C LEU A 168 12.98 7.53 -14.20
N LEU A 169 13.36 8.42 -15.12
CA LEU A 169 14.73 8.57 -15.63
C LEU A 169 15.25 9.95 -15.25
N SER A 170 16.41 10.00 -14.56
CA SER A 170 17.09 11.28 -14.23
C SER A 170 16.14 12.35 -13.70
N GLN A 171 15.27 12.00 -12.74
CA GLN A 171 14.26 12.86 -12.10
C GLN A 171 13.08 13.28 -13.01
N THR A 172 13.00 12.75 -14.23
CA THR A 172 11.88 13.00 -15.14
C THR A 172 11.06 11.72 -15.30
N MET A 173 9.74 11.82 -15.23
CA MET A 173 8.83 10.71 -15.46
C MET A 173 8.40 10.68 -16.93
N LYS A 174 8.55 9.53 -17.57
CA LYS A 174 7.94 9.21 -18.86
C LYS A 174 6.86 8.17 -18.65
N GLN A 175 5.65 8.48 -19.07
CA GLN A 175 4.49 7.60 -18.97
C GLN A 175 4.30 6.86 -20.31
N PHE A 176 3.90 5.60 -20.21
CA PHE A 176 3.55 4.73 -21.34
C PHE A 176 2.19 4.06 -21.10
#